data_0f1653d523d61a2fc8f153f9173697d9
#
_entry.id   0f1653d523d61a2fc8f153f9173697d9
#
_cell.length_a   1.000
_cell.length_b   1.000
_cell.length_c   1.000
_cell.angle_alpha   90.00
_cell.angle_beta   90.00
_cell.angle_gamma   90.00
#
_symmetry.space_group_name_H-M   'P 1'
#
loop_
_entity.id
_entity.type
_entity.pdbx_description
1 polymer ?
#
loop_
_entity_poly.entity_id
_entity_poly.type
_entity_poly.pdbx_seq_one_letter_code
_entity_poly.pdbx_strand_id
1 'polypeptide(L)'
;QALFDEYKYLTEHRDLDLCGLSYALLDAQGPQQWPFPRGASAGTARLYANAQFPTLTGRAHFIADAYRAPQEKRDTRFTLSLNTGRLRDQWHGMSRTGTAPRLFAHAEEAVVSLHPDELRRRRLQDGQLVTLKSRRGSLVLPVHSDDSVRSGHAYLPMHWGDRFLKGLGTNVLTSPAFDPLSKQPELKHAAVEVSKVDLPWQLFALVEGDVQNRLGALRPLLEGFTYASLVPCGREHPALVLRAAAAVPPDNALLAQIDQLLGLNDGPVLAYDDPRKAVGKRVRIEDGRITAIRLAGETAARDWLKSLWQEQRADAELRRWFLAPLSTPPGSAEAPGSGGKTVCSCMNVSRNAICAGIGRGLDLAGLKQELGCGSQCGSCVPEIKQLLAKPISATVNA
;
A
#
# COMPACT_ATOMS: atom_id res chain seq x y z
N GLN A 1 11.80 -5.70 -36.82
CA GLN A 1 13.15 -5.19 -37.07
C GLN A 1 13.10 -3.90 -37.91
N ALA A 2 12.43 -3.85 -39.08
CA ALA A 2 12.43 -2.67 -39.96
C ALA A 2 12.00 -1.37 -39.24
N LEU A 3 10.93 -1.40 -38.43
CA LEU A 3 10.50 -0.24 -37.65
C LEU A 3 11.55 0.20 -36.62
N PHE A 4 12.24 -0.76 -36.01
CA PHE A 4 13.32 -0.46 -35.07
C PHE A 4 14.52 0.16 -35.76
N ASP A 5 14.86 -0.34 -36.95
CA ASP A 5 15.95 0.23 -37.75
C ASP A 5 15.63 1.64 -38.24
N GLU A 6 14.40 1.90 -38.69
CA GLU A 6 13.93 3.23 -39.04
C GLU A 6 14.03 4.18 -37.84
N TYR A 7 13.57 3.77 -36.67
CA TYR A 7 13.64 4.58 -35.45
C TYR A 7 15.10 4.91 -35.08
N LYS A 8 16.03 3.96 -35.20
CA LYS A 8 17.46 4.20 -34.91
C LYS A 8 18.04 5.31 -35.80
N TYR A 9 17.71 5.33 -37.07
CA TYR A 9 18.19 6.37 -37.99
C TYR A 9 17.81 7.79 -37.56
N LEU A 10 16.66 7.96 -36.89
CA LEU A 10 16.24 9.26 -36.35
C LEU A 10 17.15 9.73 -35.21
N THR A 11 17.91 8.83 -34.59
CA THR A 11 18.83 9.13 -33.48
C THR A 11 20.27 9.29 -33.92
N GLU A 12 20.59 9.00 -35.19
CA GLU A 12 21.97 9.02 -35.71
C GLU A 12 22.64 10.38 -35.49
N HIS A 13 23.88 10.33 -34.98
CA HIS A 13 24.69 11.53 -34.65
C HIS A 13 24.09 12.46 -33.58
N ARG A 14 23.08 12.02 -32.86
CA ARG A 14 22.53 12.74 -31.70
C ARG A 14 23.16 12.24 -30.40
N ASP A 15 22.94 12.98 -29.30
CA ASP A 15 23.38 12.59 -27.95
C ASP A 15 22.78 11.27 -27.45
N LEU A 16 21.72 10.78 -28.10
CA LEU A 16 21.04 9.50 -27.80
C LEU A 16 21.11 8.51 -28.97
N ASP A 17 22.17 8.53 -29.76
CA ASP A 17 22.40 7.63 -30.90
C ASP A 17 22.24 6.16 -30.52
N LEU A 18 21.36 5.44 -31.21
CA LEU A 18 21.07 4.01 -31.03
C LEU A 18 21.46 3.15 -32.23
N CYS A 19 22.14 3.74 -33.22
CA CYS A 19 22.37 3.08 -34.51
C CYS A 19 23.18 1.80 -34.45
N GLY A 20 23.98 1.58 -33.40
CA GLY A 20 24.73 0.35 -33.17
C GLY A 20 23.91 -0.82 -32.60
N LEU A 21 22.68 -0.58 -32.12
CA LEU A 21 21.84 -1.63 -31.50
C LEU A 21 21.18 -2.50 -32.56
N SER A 22 20.97 -3.77 -32.20
CA SER A 22 20.15 -4.74 -32.94
C SER A 22 19.40 -5.64 -31.94
N TYR A 23 18.34 -6.29 -32.37
CA TYR A 23 17.66 -7.28 -31.52
C TYR A 23 18.60 -8.43 -31.15
N ALA A 24 19.41 -8.92 -32.10
CA ALA A 24 20.37 -9.96 -31.81
C ALA A 24 21.39 -9.56 -30.72
N LEU A 25 21.82 -8.29 -30.72
CA LEU A 25 22.72 -7.78 -29.68
C LEU A 25 21.99 -7.70 -28.34
N LEU A 26 20.76 -7.16 -28.32
CA LEU A 26 19.96 -7.07 -27.10
C LEU A 26 19.62 -8.45 -26.53
N ASP A 27 19.34 -9.44 -27.37
CA ASP A 27 19.09 -10.82 -26.94
C ASP A 27 20.36 -11.47 -26.36
N ALA A 28 21.52 -11.20 -26.94
CA ALA A 28 22.81 -11.77 -26.51
C ALA A 28 23.37 -11.08 -25.25
N GLN A 29 23.26 -9.77 -25.15
CA GLN A 29 23.91 -8.95 -24.09
C GLN A 29 22.95 -8.31 -23.09
N GLY A 30 21.64 -8.42 -23.32
CA GLY A 30 20.62 -7.75 -22.49
C GLY A 30 20.49 -6.25 -22.77
N PRO A 31 19.79 -5.52 -21.91
CA PRO A 31 19.56 -4.08 -22.05
C PRO A 31 20.86 -3.29 -22.11
N GLN A 32 20.92 -2.31 -23.01
CA GLN A 32 22.08 -1.44 -23.19
C GLN A 32 21.75 0.01 -22.83
N GLN A 33 22.72 0.70 -22.26
CA GLN A 33 22.61 2.15 -22.02
C GLN A 33 23.00 2.92 -23.30
N TRP A 34 22.20 3.87 -23.73
CA TRP A 34 22.55 4.78 -24.81
C TRP A 34 23.40 5.99 -24.34
N PRO A 35 24.16 6.65 -25.22
CA PRO A 35 24.30 6.39 -26.65
C PRO A 35 25.03 5.06 -26.96
N PHE A 36 24.64 4.44 -28.07
CA PHE A 36 25.24 3.24 -28.62
C PHE A 36 25.42 3.42 -30.14
N PRO A 37 26.38 4.26 -30.59
CA PRO A 37 26.57 4.55 -31.99
C PRO A 37 27.08 3.34 -32.79
N ARG A 38 27.08 3.43 -34.11
CA ARG A 38 27.63 2.38 -34.98
C ARG A 38 29.08 2.09 -34.61
N GLY A 39 29.40 0.80 -34.47
CA GLY A 39 30.74 0.35 -34.09
C GLY A 39 31.07 0.37 -32.62
N ALA A 40 30.15 0.83 -31.76
CA ALA A 40 30.30 0.70 -30.30
C ALA A 40 30.24 -0.78 -29.89
N SER A 41 31.10 -1.19 -28.97
CA SER A 41 31.13 -2.54 -28.40
C SER A 41 30.29 -2.69 -27.13
N ALA A 42 29.97 -1.59 -26.50
CA ALA A 42 29.15 -1.51 -25.25
C ALA A 42 28.42 -0.18 -25.18
N GLY A 43 27.33 -0.15 -24.42
CA GLY A 43 26.61 1.06 -24.10
C GLY A 43 27.38 1.99 -23.16
N THR A 44 26.95 3.25 -23.10
CA THR A 44 27.58 4.26 -22.26
C THR A 44 27.02 4.19 -20.83
N ALA A 45 27.84 3.79 -19.86
CA ALA A 45 27.40 3.63 -18.47
C ALA A 45 26.88 4.91 -17.83
N ARG A 46 27.40 6.07 -18.26
CA ARG A 46 27.00 7.39 -17.76
C ARG A 46 27.03 8.42 -18.90
N LEU A 47 25.89 9.11 -19.13
CA LEU A 47 25.80 10.20 -20.08
C LEU A 47 26.75 11.35 -19.69
N TYR A 48 27.30 12.00 -20.71
CA TYR A 48 28.12 13.21 -20.58
C TYR A 48 29.31 13.04 -19.62
N ALA A 49 29.84 11.82 -19.49
CA ALA A 49 31.02 11.55 -18.64
C ALA A 49 32.27 12.33 -19.07
N ASN A 50 32.34 12.69 -20.35
CA ASN A 50 33.38 13.54 -20.96
C ASN A 50 33.11 15.05 -20.78
N ALA A 51 32.08 15.44 -20.00
CA ALA A 51 31.63 16.83 -19.84
C ALA A 51 31.25 17.57 -21.13
N GLN A 52 30.95 16.83 -22.21
CA GLN A 52 30.40 17.39 -23.46
C GLN A 52 28.88 17.26 -23.45
N PHE A 53 28.18 18.38 -23.66
CA PHE A 53 26.73 18.45 -23.64
C PHE A 53 26.19 18.88 -25.01
N PRO A 54 24.98 18.46 -25.40
CA PRO A 54 24.36 18.80 -26.69
C PRO A 54 23.82 20.24 -26.70
N THR A 55 24.68 21.18 -26.42
CA THR A 55 24.41 22.65 -26.42
C THR A 55 25.36 23.32 -27.39
N LEU A 56 25.03 24.54 -27.83
CA LEU A 56 25.89 25.33 -28.76
C LEU A 56 27.31 25.54 -28.21
N THR A 57 27.48 25.56 -26.91
CA THR A 57 28.78 25.74 -26.24
C THR A 57 29.45 24.45 -25.80
N GLY A 58 28.82 23.30 -25.99
CA GLY A 58 29.29 22.03 -25.47
C GLY A 58 29.26 21.91 -23.94
N ARG A 59 28.73 22.88 -23.21
CA ARG A 59 28.68 22.93 -21.76
C ARG A 59 27.25 22.83 -21.25
N ALA A 60 27.07 22.30 -20.03
CA ALA A 60 25.81 22.32 -19.35
C ALA A 60 25.34 23.75 -19.09
N HIS A 61 24.05 24.00 -19.26
CA HIS A 61 23.43 25.26 -18.85
C HIS A 61 22.91 25.17 -17.43
N PHE A 62 23.36 26.08 -16.57
CA PHE A 62 22.81 26.26 -15.23
C PHE A 62 21.64 27.24 -15.30
N ILE A 63 20.42 26.72 -15.14
CA ILE A 63 19.22 27.55 -15.12
C ILE A 63 18.97 27.95 -13.68
N ALA A 64 19.14 29.23 -13.34
CA ALA A 64 18.80 29.82 -12.06
C ALA A 64 17.34 30.28 -12.10
N ASP A 65 16.42 29.45 -11.60
CA ASP A 65 15.00 29.85 -11.50
C ASP A 65 14.71 30.30 -10.06
N ALA A 66 13.90 31.36 -9.92
CA ALA A 66 13.50 31.86 -8.63
C ALA A 66 12.49 30.90 -7.97
N TYR A 67 12.67 30.61 -6.68
CA TYR A 67 11.71 29.82 -5.92
C TYR A 67 10.33 30.47 -5.93
N ARG A 68 9.31 29.69 -6.27
CA ARG A 68 7.90 30.05 -6.16
C ARG A 68 7.25 29.14 -5.12
N ALA A 69 6.62 29.75 -4.12
CA ALA A 69 5.88 29.01 -3.12
C ALA A 69 4.67 28.29 -3.75
N PRO A 70 4.22 27.13 -3.17
CA PRO A 70 2.94 26.53 -3.54
C PRO A 70 1.81 27.54 -3.48
N GLN A 71 0.81 27.39 -4.36
CA GLN A 71 -0.32 28.31 -4.44
C GLN A 71 -1.10 28.34 -3.12
N GLU A 72 -1.29 27.19 -2.49
CA GLU A 72 -1.98 27.07 -1.23
C GLU A 72 -1.00 27.07 -0.05
N LYS A 73 -1.11 28.07 0.83
CA LYS A 73 -0.31 28.14 2.06
C LYS A 73 -1.03 27.48 3.23
N ARG A 74 -0.25 26.91 4.16
CA ARG A 74 -0.74 26.52 5.49
C ARG A 74 -1.18 27.75 6.25
N ASP A 75 -2.15 27.56 7.14
CA ASP A 75 -2.60 28.56 8.09
C ASP A 75 -2.98 27.93 9.44
N THR A 76 -3.60 28.67 10.33
CA THR A 76 -4.00 28.19 11.67
C THR A 76 -5.08 27.11 11.62
N ARG A 77 -5.84 26.98 10.53
CA ARG A 77 -6.90 25.99 10.35
C ARG A 77 -6.39 24.73 9.63
N PHE A 78 -5.45 24.88 8.72
CA PHE A 78 -4.84 23.79 7.94
C PHE A 78 -3.35 23.79 8.19
N THR A 79 -2.94 23.11 9.25
CA THR A 79 -1.62 23.26 9.86
C THR A 79 -0.54 22.38 9.25
N LEU A 80 -0.92 21.34 8.51
CA LEU A 80 -0.02 20.36 7.92
C LEU A 80 0.12 20.54 6.41
N SER A 81 1.32 20.31 5.89
CA SER A 81 1.57 20.13 4.46
C SER A 81 1.34 18.67 4.09
N LEU A 82 0.32 18.39 3.29
CA LEU A 82 0.10 17.06 2.72
C LEU A 82 1.04 16.88 1.53
N ASN A 83 1.85 15.85 1.56
CA ASN A 83 2.59 15.33 0.41
C ASN A 83 1.94 14.04 -0.06
N THR A 84 1.76 13.88 -1.38
CA THR A 84 1.29 12.64 -1.97
C THR A 84 2.43 11.94 -2.71
N GLY A 85 2.43 10.62 -2.67
CA GLY A 85 3.49 9.84 -3.28
C GLY A 85 3.04 8.46 -3.72
N ARG A 86 3.99 7.63 -4.12
CA ARG A 86 3.75 6.27 -4.58
C ARG A 86 4.02 5.25 -3.49
N LEU A 87 3.22 4.19 -3.50
CA LEU A 87 3.59 2.93 -2.88
C LEU A 87 4.50 2.16 -3.85
N ARG A 88 5.45 1.42 -3.32
CA ARG A 88 6.44 0.66 -4.06
C ARG A 88 5.83 -0.33 -5.06
N ASP A 89 4.78 -1.03 -4.64
CA ASP A 89 4.18 -2.13 -5.38
C ASP A 89 2.91 -1.72 -6.17
N GLN A 90 2.55 -0.42 -6.18
CA GLN A 90 1.36 0.08 -6.85
C GLN A 90 1.69 1.05 -8.00
N TRP A 91 0.81 1.08 -9.01
CA TRP A 91 0.97 1.90 -10.20
C TRP A 91 -0.21 2.85 -10.39
N HIS A 92 0.05 4.16 -10.39
CA HIS A 92 -0.94 5.22 -10.62
C HIS A 92 -2.29 4.99 -9.90
N GLY A 93 -3.43 4.97 -10.60
CA GLY A 93 -4.76 4.68 -10.05
C GLY A 93 -5.05 3.18 -9.88
N MET A 94 -4.02 2.32 -9.86
CA MET A 94 -4.13 0.87 -9.70
C MET A 94 -4.97 0.17 -10.78
N SER A 95 -5.08 0.74 -11.98
CA SER A 95 -5.85 0.15 -13.09
C SER A 95 -5.34 -1.26 -13.49
N ARG A 96 -4.05 -1.52 -13.32
CA ARG A 96 -3.43 -2.85 -13.54
C ARG A 96 -3.11 -3.54 -12.22
N THR A 97 -2.36 -2.90 -11.33
CA THR A 97 -1.91 -3.49 -10.08
C THR A 97 -3.05 -3.79 -9.12
N GLY A 98 -4.16 -3.06 -9.20
CA GLY A 98 -5.37 -3.30 -8.42
C GLY A 98 -6.14 -4.59 -8.77
N THR A 99 -5.72 -5.32 -9.80
CA THR A 99 -6.24 -6.65 -10.14
C THR A 99 -5.39 -7.80 -9.61
N ALA A 100 -4.23 -7.48 -9.00
CA ALA A 100 -3.27 -8.45 -8.49
C ALA A 100 -3.22 -8.42 -6.96
N PRO A 101 -3.98 -9.28 -6.24
CA PRO A 101 -4.11 -9.25 -4.77
C PRO A 101 -2.77 -9.28 -4.03
N ARG A 102 -1.78 -10.04 -4.51
CA ARG A 102 -0.45 -10.14 -3.90
C ARG A 102 0.31 -8.81 -3.80
N LEU A 103 0.00 -7.82 -4.65
CA LEU A 103 0.65 -6.50 -4.63
C LEU A 103 0.15 -5.60 -3.50
N PHE A 104 -0.92 -5.97 -2.81
CA PHE A 104 -1.42 -5.27 -1.64
C PHE A 104 -0.76 -5.72 -0.34
N ALA A 105 0.07 -6.78 -0.34
CA ALA A 105 0.70 -7.30 0.87
C ALA A 105 1.63 -6.30 1.57
N HIS A 106 2.26 -5.36 0.85
CA HIS A 106 3.11 -4.31 1.42
C HIS A 106 2.30 -3.18 2.08
N ALA A 107 1.15 -2.82 1.50
CA ALA A 107 0.24 -1.80 2.02
C ALA A 107 -1.20 -2.26 1.80
N GLU A 108 -1.80 -2.81 2.86
CA GLU A 108 -3.10 -3.47 2.80
C GLU A 108 -4.28 -2.51 2.81
N GLU A 109 -4.04 -1.23 3.10
CA GLU A 109 -5.06 -0.18 3.08
C GLU A 109 -4.43 1.21 2.96
N ALA A 110 -5.25 2.21 2.65
CA ALA A 110 -4.84 3.60 2.66
C ALA A 110 -4.63 4.07 4.09
N VAL A 111 -3.46 4.62 4.37
CA VAL A 111 -3.15 5.23 5.67
C VAL A 111 -2.57 6.63 5.45
N VAL A 112 -2.84 7.56 6.36
CA VAL A 112 -2.14 8.84 6.42
C VAL A 112 -0.98 8.72 7.40
N SER A 113 0.25 8.89 6.92
CA SER A 113 1.45 8.85 7.76
C SER A 113 1.75 10.24 8.33
N LEU A 114 2.03 10.28 9.63
CA LEU A 114 2.42 11.48 10.38
C LEU A 114 3.66 11.18 11.22
N HIS A 115 4.47 12.22 11.48
CA HIS A 115 5.56 12.13 12.44
C HIS A 115 5.04 11.78 13.84
N PRO A 116 5.73 10.97 14.66
CA PRO A 116 5.31 10.63 16.02
C PRO A 116 4.95 11.84 16.90
N ASP A 117 5.65 12.96 16.73
CA ASP A 117 5.34 14.21 17.44
C ASP A 117 3.96 14.77 17.11
N GLU A 118 3.52 14.62 15.84
CA GLU A 118 2.20 15.07 15.42
C GLU A 118 1.10 14.19 16.02
N LEU A 119 1.35 12.87 16.15
CA LEU A 119 0.43 11.98 16.87
C LEU A 119 0.32 12.38 18.33
N ARG A 120 1.47 12.60 19.02
CA ARG A 120 1.48 13.02 20.43
C ARG A 120 0.73 14.34 20.65
N ARG A 121 1.00 15.37 19.83
CA ARG A 121 0.33 16.68 19.91
C ARG A 121 -1.18 16.58 19.77
N ARG A 122 -1.66 15.67 18.90
CA ARG A 122 -3.08 15.44 18.62
C ARG A 122 -3.72 14.36 19.49
N ARG A 123 -2.94 13.72 20.38
CA ARG A 123 -3.36 12.60 21.22
C ARG A 123 -3.96 11.46 20.39
N LEU A 124 -3.29 11.14 19.29
CA LEU A 124 -3.63 10.05 18.38
C LEU A 124 -2.76 8.82 18.68
N GLN A 125 -3.33 7.65 18.44
CA GLN A 125 -2.64 6.38 18.50
C GLN A 125 -2.44 5.83 17.07
N ASP A 126 -1.39 5.07 16.85
CA ASP A 126 -1.17 4.38 15.57
C ASP A 126 -2.36 3.48 15.24
N GLY A 127 -2.78 3.47 13.97
CA GLY A 127 -3.96 2.74 13.50
C GLY A 127 -5.32 3.38 13.83
N GLN A 128 -5.38 4.48 14.61
CA GLN A 128 -6.61 5.16 14.93
C GLN A 128 -7.20 5.86 13.70
N LEU A 129 -8.53 5.80 13.53
CA LEU A 129 -9.21 6.53 12.46
C LEU A 129 -9.19 8.04 12.73
N VAL A 130 -8.86 8.80 11.69
CA VAL A 130 -8.80 10.25 11.69
C VAL A 130 -9.53 10.83 10.48
N THR A 131 -10.04 12.03 10.60
CA THR A 131 -10.47 12.83 9.47
C THR A 131 -9.29 13.64 8.96
N LEU A 132 -8.89 13.43 7.72
CA LEU A 132 -7.94 14.25 6.98
C LEU A 132 -8.74 15.21 6.08
N LYS A 133 -8.61 16.51 6.32
CA LYS A 133 -9.43 17.55 5.67
C LYS A 133 -8.57 18.61 5.00
N SER A 134 -8.91 18.98 3.77
CA SER A 134 -8.42 20.18 3.08
C SER A 134 -9.54 21.20 2.91
N ARG A 135 -9.26 22.31 2.22
CA ARG A 135 -10.30 23.30 1.85
C ARG A 135 -11.34 22.76 0.86
N ARG A 136 -11.05 21.63 0.18
CA ARG A 136 -11.87 21.06 -0.91
C ARG A 136 -12.68 19.85 -0.50
N GLY A 137 -12.16 19.07 0.44
CA GLY A 137 -12.86 17.87 0.88
C GLY A 137 -12.18 17.20 2.06
N SER A 138 -12.67 16.02 2.42
CA SER A 138 -12.16 15.24 3.53
C SER A 138 -12.23 13.74 3.24
N LEU A 139 -11.36 13.00 3.93
CA LEU A 139 -11.34 11.54 3.98
C LEU A 139 -11.24 11.08 5.42
N VAL A 140 -11.80 9.92 5.72
CA VAL A 140 -11.55 9.20 6.97
C VAL A 140 -10.60 8.06 6.66
N LEU A 141 -9.48 7.98 7.39
CA LEU A 141 -8.40 7.01 7.16
C LEU A 141 -7.77 6.62 8.50
N PRO A 142 -7.15 5.43 8.62
CA PRO A 142 -6.24 5.14 9.71
C PRO A 142 -5.01 6.06 9.64
N VAL A 143 -4.54 6.53 10.81
CA VAL A 143 -3.25 7.23 10.91
C VAL A 143 -2.12 6.23 11.16
N HIS A 144 -0.95 6.47 10.57
CA HIS A 144 0.26 5.70 10.78
C HIS A 144 1.39 6.57 11.33
N SER A 145 2.06 6.08 12.37
CA SER A 145 3.23 6.72 12.97
C SER A 145 4.48 6.42 12.15
N ASP A 146 5.08 7.44 11.54
CA ASP A 146 6.23 7.28 10.63
C ASP A 146 7.28 8.36 10.90
N ASP A 147 8.43 7.97 11.44
CA ASP A 147 9.56 8.86 11.76
C ASP A 147 10.27 9.44 10.52
N SER A 148 10.03 8.87 9.35
CA SER A 148 10.53 9.38 8.08
C SER A 148 9.74 10.58 7.55
N VAL A 149 8.52 10.80 8.04
CA VAL A 149 7.71 11.97 7.71
C VAL A 149 8.15 13.17 8.56
N ARG A 150 8.44 14.33 7.96
CA ARG A 150 8.81 15.54 8.70
C ARG A 150 7.67 16.01 9.60
N SER A 151 7.99 16.49 10.81
CA SER A 151 7.03 17.21 11.64
C SER A 151 6.43 18.41 10.88
N GLY A 152 5.12 18.64 11.02
CA GLY A 152 4.38 19.61 10.23
C GLY A 152 3.98 19.14 8.83
N HIS A 153 4.24 17.86 8.51
CA HIS A 153 3.84 17.23 7.24
C HIS A 153 2.94 16.02 7.48
N ALA A 154 2.14 15.70 6.47
CA ALA A 154 1.39 14.45 6.33
C ALA A 154 1.77 13.80 5.00
N TYR A 155 1.79 12.48 4.95
CA TYR A 155 2.00 11.73 3.72
C TYR A 155 0.82 10.81 3.46
N LEU A 156 0.31 10.81 2.22
CA LEU A 156 -0.79 9.94 1.79
C LEU A 156 -0.47 9.37 0.41
N PRO A 157 -0.46 8.03 0.24
CA PRO A 157 -0.27 7.43 -1.07
C PRO A 157 -1.36 7.86 -2.06
N MET A 158 -0.94 8.24 -3.28
CA MET A 158 -1.82 8.80 -4.32
C MET A 158 -2.76 7.79 -4.98
N HIS A 159 -2.52 6.50 -4.78
CA HIS A 159 -3.16 5.44 -5.58
C HIS A 159 -4.63 5.19 -5.24
N TRP A 160 -5.05 5.57 -4.03
CA TRP A 160 -6.32 5.20 -3.43
C TRP A 160 -7.46 6.06 -3.98
N GLY A 161 -8.24 5.48 -4.89
CA GLY A 161 -9.43 6.06 -5.46
C GLY A 161 -10.72 5.45 -4.89
N ASP A 162 -11.85 5.86 -5.45
CA ASP A 162 -13.20 5.41 -5.12
C ASP A 162 -13.44 3.91 -5.37
N ARG A 163 -12.53 3.26 -6.10
CA ARG A 163 -12.58 1.82 -6.31
C ARG A 163 -12.33 1.03 -5.01
N PHE A 164 -11.47 1.55 -4.14
CA PHE A 164 -11.00 0.87 -2.93
C PHE A 164 -11.40 1.56 -1.63
N LEU A 165 -11.81 2.82 -1.71
CA LEU A 165 -12.22 3.62 -0.56
C LEU A 165 -13.64 4.14 -0.75
N LYS A 166 -14.33 4.34 0.36
CA LYS A 166 -15.52 5.18 0.36
C LYS A 166 -15.19 6.60 -0.07
N GLY A 167 -16.04 7.20 -0.91
CA GLY A 167 -15.91 8.57 -1.40
C GLY A 167 -15.00 8.68 -2.62
N LEU A 168 -14.47 9.88 -2.87
CA LEU A 168 -13.76 10.21 -4.11
C LEU A 168 -12.24 9.93 -4.09
N GLY A 169 -11.74 9.32 -2.99
CA GLY A 169 -10.33 8.98 -2.87
C GLY A 169 -9.42 10.19 -2.61
N THR A 170 -8.10 9.96 -2.69
CA THR A 170 -7.06 10.90 -2.27
C THR A 170 -7.13 12.26 -2.96
N ASN A 171 -7.52 12.30 -4.23
CA ASN A 171 -7.52 13.53 -5.02
C ASN A 171 -8.55 14.58 -4.57
N VAL A 172 -9.54 14.21 -3.76
CA VAL A 172 -10.48 15.18 -3.16
C VAL A 172 -9.77 16.24 -2.31
N LEU A 173 -8.56 15.95 -1.83
CA LEU A 173 -7.78 16.84 -0.97
C LEU A 173 -6.87 17.79 -1.75
N THR A 174 -6.54 17.48 -3.02
CA THR A 174 -5.52 18.18 -3.79
C THR A 174 -6.01 19.50 -4.39
N SER A 175 -5.07 20.44 -4.63
CA SER A 175 -5.33 21.73 -5.27
C SER A 175 -5.52 21.57 -6.78
N PRO A 176 -6.40 22.35 -7.43
CA PRO A 176 -6.49 22.43 -8.90
C PRO A 176 -5.37 23.28 -9.53
N ALA A 177 -4.42 23.77 -8.73
CA ALA A 177 -3.30 24.55 -9.21
C ALA A 177 -2.39 23.76 -10.16
N PHE A 178 -1.82 24.42 -11.12
CA PHE A 178 -0.89 23.84 -12.08
C PHE A 178 0.18 24.87 -12.51
N ASP A 179 1.31 24.37 -12.97
CA ASP A 179 2.37 25.18 -13.54
C ASP A 179 1.90 25.83 -14.86
N PRO A 180 2.05 27.16 -15.03
CA PRO A 180 1.51 27.86 -16.20
C PRO A 180 2.18 27.47 -17.51
N LEU A 181 3.42 26.98 -17.50
CA LEU A 181 4.17 26.58 -18.68
C LEU A 181 3.97 25.10 -19.02
N SER A 182 4.33 24.21 -18.10
CA SER A 182 4.27 22.77 -18.30
C SER A 182 2.88 22.17 -18.15
N LYS A 183 1.94 22.92 -17.54
CA LYS A 183 0.60 22.44 -17.14
C LYS A 183 0.64 21.29 -16.13
N GLN A 184 1.80 21.05 -15.50
CA GLN A 184 1.95 20.04 -14.45
C GLN A 184 1.09 20.41 -13.24
N PRO A 185 0.17 19.53 -12.78
CA PRO A 185 -0.64 19.78 -11.59
C PRO A 185 0.20 19.82 -10.31
N GLU A 186 -0.19 20.67 -9.36
CA GLU A 186 0.43 20.76 -8.03
C GLU A 186 -0.15 19.67 -7.09
N LEU A 187 0.15 18.39 -7.41
CA LEU A 187 -0.38 17.25 -6.68
C LEU A 187 0.42 16.89 -5.42
N LYS A 188 1.62 17.46 -5.24
CA LYS A 188 2.53 17.13 -4.14
C LYS A 188 2.38 18.03 -2.92
N HIS A 189 1.43 18.96 -2.94
CA HIS A 189 1.16 19.83 -1.81
C HIS A 189 -0.34 20.15 -1.71
N ALA A 190 -0.85 20.05 -0.48
CA ALA A 190 -2.11 20.66 -0.06
C ALA A 190 -2.00 21.02 1.43
N ALA A 191 -2.66 22.10 1.83
CA ALA A 191 -2.79 22.42 3.26
C ALA A 191 -3.93 21.59 3.85
N VAL A 192 -3.62 20.82 4.90
CA VAL A 192 -4.58 19.90 5.52
C VAL A 192 -4.59 20.02 7.05
N GLU A 193 -5.68 19.55 7.64
CA GLU A 193 -5.83 19.32 9.07
C GLU A 193 -6.17 17.85 9.32
N VAL A 194 -5.66 17.31 10.42
CA VAL A 194 -5.94 15.96 10.90
C VAL A 194 -6.63 16.05 12.26
N SER A 195 -7.80 15.49 12.36
CA SER A 195 -8.57 15.45 13.60
C SER A 195 -9.06 14.03 13.92
N LYS A 196 -9.14 13.73 15.22
CA LYS A 196 -9.73 12.48 15.69
C LYS A 196 -11.18 12.37 15.23
N VAL A 197 -11.60 11.18 14.82
CA VAL A 197 -13.00 10.82 14.59
C VAL A 197 -13.39 9.66 15.51
N ASP A 198 -14.60 9.73 16.08
CA ASP A 198 -15.11 8.68 16.95
C ASP A 198 -16.08 7.79 16.17
N LEU A 199 -15.63 6.56 15.87
CA LEU A 199 -16.37 5.55 15.13
C LEU A 199 -16.28 4.24 15.91
N PRO A 200 -17.04 4.08 17.01
CA PRO A 200 -16.93 2.95 17.91
C PRO A 200 -17.40 1.64 17.31
N TRP A 201 -18.35 1.67 16.36
CA TRP A 201 -18.77 0.46 15.68
C TRP A 201 -17.87 0.16 14.50
N GLN A 202 -17.32 -1.06 14.46
CA GLN A 202 -16.37 -1.51 13.44
C GLN A 202 -16.83 -2.78 12.75
N LEU A 203 -16.39 -2.97 11.51
CA LEU A 203 -16.59 -4.17 10.72
C LEU A 203 -15.28 -4.59 10.07
N PHE A 204 -15.00 -5.87 10.19
CA PHE A 204 -13.99 -6.56 9.39
C PHE A 204 -14.64 -7.72 8.66
N ALA A 205 -14.44 -7.82 7.36
CA ALA A 205 -14.85 -8.98 6.60
C ALA A 205 -13.77 -9.39 5.61
N LEU A 206 -13.70 -10.69 5.33
CA LEU A 206 -12.80 -11.30 4.37
C LEU A 206 -13.56 -12.37 3.61
N VAL A 207 -13.36 -12.46 2.29
CA VAL A 207 -13.93 -13.53 1.47
C VAL A 207 -12.97 -13.96 0.38
N GLU A 208 -12.72 -15.26 0.29
CA GLU A 208 -11.90 -15.88 -0.74
C GLU A 208 -12.70 -16.04 -2.06
N GLY A 209 -12.01 -15.98 -3.20
CA GLY A 209 -12.56 -16.28 -4.53
C GLY A 209 -12.52 -15.11 -5.49
N ASP A 210 -13.55 -14.97 -6.35
CA ASP A 210 -13.59 -13.97 -7.43
C ASP A 210 -13.56 -12.53 -6.90
N VAL A 211 -12.35 -12.00 -6.78
CA VAL A 211 -12.08 -10.68 -6.22
C VAL A 211 -12.74 -9.57 -7.03
N GLN A 212 -12.72 -9.64 -8.38
CA GLN A 212 -13.18 -8.54 -9.21
C GLN A 212 -14.72 -8.41 -9.21
N ASN A 213 -15.43 -9.51 -9.33
CA ASN A 213 -16.89 -9.50 -9.26
C ASN A 213 -17.38 -9.11 -7.87
N ARG A 214 -16.75 -9.65 -6.81
CA ARG A 214 -17.12 -9.30 -5.43
C ARG A 214 -16.79 -7.84 -5.10
N LEU A 215 -15.69 -7.30 -5.59
CA LEU A 215 -15.35 -5.89 -5.42
C LEU A 215 -16.43 -5.01 -6.08
N GLY A 216 -16.86 -5.33 -7.30
CA GLY A 216 -17.94 -4.62 -7.98
C GLY A 216 -19.27 -4.66 -7.22
N ALA A 217 -19.61 -5.82 -6.65
CA ALA A 217 -20.86 -6.02 -5.92
C ALA A 217 -20.87 -5.36 -4.52
N LEU A 218 -19.74 -5.39 -3.78
CA LEU A 218 -19.62 -4.83 -2.44
C LEU A 218 -19.41 -3.31 -2.43
N ARG A 219 -18.79 -2.74 -3.48
CA ARG A 219 -18.46 -1.32 -3.54
C ARG A 219 -19.64 -0.38 -3.26
N PRO A 220 -20.85 -0.54 -3.83
CA PRO A 220 -21.98 0.33 -3.53
C PRO A 220 -22.36 0.34 -2.05
N LEU A 221 -22.10 -0.76 -1.32
CA LEU A 221 -22.44 -0.88 0.09
C LEU A 221 -21.54 -0.08 1.01
N LEU A 222 -20.37 0.40 0.51
CA LEU A 222 -19.45 1.24 1.28
C LEU A 222 -20.09 2.56 1.72
N GLU A 223 -21.08 3.05 0.99
CA GLU A 223 -21.79 4.30 1.32
C GLU A 223 -22.56 4.21 2.65
N GLY A 224 -22.90 3.02 3.11
CA GLY A 224 -23.54 2.79 4.41
C GLY A 224 -22.66 3.02 5.64
N PHE A 225 -21.36 3.36 5.45
CA PHE A 225 -20.41 3.54 6.55
C PHE A 225 -19.79 4.95 6.53
N THR A 226 -19.26 5.41 7.66
CA THR A 226 -18.49 6.66 7.71
C THR A 226 -17.08 6.47 7.16
N TYR A 227 -16.43 5.37 7.51
CA TYR A 227 -15.20 4.88 6.92
C TYR A 227 -15.46 3.52 6.27
N ALA A 228 -14.94 3.31 5.08
CA ALA A 228 -14.85 1.97 4.50
C ALA A 228 -13.70 1.85 3.51
N SER A 229 -13.01 0.73 3.56
CA SER A 229 -12.02 0.31 2.56
C SER A 229 -12.30 -1.13 2.11
N LEU A 230 -12.15 -1.37 0.81
CA LEU A 230 -12.41 -2.66 0.19
C LEU A 230 -11.21 -3.02 -0.69
N VAL A 231 -10.37 -3.94 -0.23
CA VAL A 231 -9.03 -4.13 -0.78
C VAL A 231 -8.75 -5.59 -1.08
N PRO A 232 -8.23 -5.91 -2.28
CA PRO A 232 -7.74 -7.25 -2.59
C PRO A 232 -6.59 -7.68 -1.67
N CYS A 233 -6.55 -8.95 -1.33
CA CYS A 233 -5.45 -9.56 -0.57
C CYS A 233 -5.23 -11.02 -0.97
N GLY A 234 -4.20 -11.63 -0.41
CA GLY A 234 -3.85 -13.01 -0.68
C GLY A 234 -2.89 -13.18 -1.85
N ARG A 235 -2.25 -14.32 -1.89
CA ARG A 235 -1.26 -14.67 -2.90
C ARG A 235 -1.72 -15.85 -3.75
N GLU A 236 -1.72 -17.05 -3.18
CA GLU A 236 -2.19 -18.28 -3.83
C GLU A 236 -3.72 -18.37 -3.78
N HIS A 237 -4.31 -17.85 -2.71
CA HIS A 237 -5.75 -17.76 -2.50
C HIS A 237 -6.18 -16.29 -2.53
N PRO A 238 -6.62 -15.78 -3.69
CA PRO A 238 -7.12 -14.42 -3.80
C PRO A 238 -8.35 -14.21 -2.93
N ALA A 239 -8.38 -13.10 -2.21
CA ALA A 239 -9.50 -12.71 -1.37
C ALA A 239 -9.72 -11.20 -1.40
N LEU A 240 -10.83 -10.76 -0.85
CA LEU A 240 -11.20 -9.37 -0.67
C LEU A 240 -11.40 -9.10 0.82
N VAL A 241 -10.82 -8.01 1.31
CA VAL A 241 -10.99 -7.52 2.68
C VAL A 241 -11.81 -6.24 2.67
N LEU A 242 -12.90 -6.25 3.42
CA LEU A 242 -13.68 -5.06 3.76
C LEU A 242 -13.38 -4.65 5.20
N ARG A 243 -12.96 -3.40 5.39
CA ARG A 243 -12.88 -2.75 6.69
C ARG A 243 -13.82 -1.56 6.69
N ALA A 244 -14.65 -1.44 7.71
CA ALA A 244 -15.54 -0.30 7.82
C ALA A 244 -15.74 0.14 9.28
N ALA A 245 -16.17 1.38 9.47
CA ALA A 245 -16.51 1.92 10.78
C ALA A 245 -17.62 2.98 10.67
N ALA A 246 -18.40 3.08 11.72
CA ALA A 246 -19.51 4.03 11.82
C ALA A 246 -19.69 4.55 13.26
N ALA A 247 -20.28 5.72 13.39
CA ALA A 247 -20.61 6.30 14.69
C ALA A 247 -21.73 5.52 15.40
N VAL A 248 -22.66 4.96 14.61
CA VAL A 248 -23.74 4.08 15.06
C VAL A 248 -23.77 2.83 14.19
N PRO A 249 -24.30 1.71 14.71
CA PRO A 249 -24.45 0.49 13.91
C PRO A 249 -25.26 0.77 12.64
N PRO A 250 -24.86 0.22 11.48
CA PRO A 250 -25.64 0.32 10.25
C PRO A 250 -26.93 -0.52 10.33
N ASP A 251 -27.83 -0.33 9.35
CA ASP A 251 -29.04 -1.13 9.23
C ASP A 251 -28.69 -2.63 9.05
N ASN A 252 -29.48 -3.49 9.69
CA ASN A 252 -29.37 -4.94 9.55
C ASN A 252 -29.53 -5.43 8.09
N ALA A 253 -30.30 -4.71 7.27
CA ALA A 253 -30.46 -5.03 5.86
C ALA A 253 -29.11 -4.88 5.10
N LEU A 254 -28.30 -3.89 5.42
CA LEU A 254 -26.96 -3.72 4.86
C LEU A 254 -26.03 -4.88 5.25
N LEU A 255 -26.06 -5.29 6.53
CA LEU A 255 -25.25 -6.43 6.99
C LEU A 255 -25.70 -7.74 6.35
N ALA A 256 -27.01 -7.93 6.16
CA ALA A 256 -27.55 -9.11 5.46
C ALA A 256 -27.13 -9.17 3.97
N GLN A 257 -27.11 -8.02 3.28
CA GLN A 257 -26.58 -7.94 1.92
C GLN A 257 -25.08 -8.27 1.86
N ILE A 258 -24.31 -7.77 2.81
CA ILE A 258 -22.88 -8.13 2.92
C ILE A 258 -22.74 -9.63 3.15
N ASP A 259 -23.48 -10.23 4.10
CA ASP A 259 -23.43 -11.67 4.39
C ASP A 259 -23.79 -12.50 3.15
N GLN A 260 -24.77 -12.08 2.37
CA GLN A 260 -25.14 -12.74 1.11
C GLN A 260 -24.00 -12.73 0.09
N LEU A 261 -23.35 -11.56 -0.10
CA LEU A 261 -22.22 -11.43 -1.04
C LEU A 261 -20.95 -12.16 -0.57
N LEU A 262 -20.81 -12.35 0.73
CA LEU A 262 -19.72 -13.14 1.32
C LEU A 262 -20.04 -14.66 1.35
N GLY A 263 -21.28 -15.08 1.03
CA GLY A 263 -21.71 -16.46 1.12
C GLY A 263 -21.81 -16.96 2.57
N LEU A 264 -22.18 -16.09 3.51
CA LEU A 264 -22.27 -16.39 4.94
C LEU A 264 -23.68 -16.76 5.43
N ASN A 265 -24.66 -16.83 4.51
CA ASN A 265 -26.03 -17.20 4.85
C ASN A 265 -26.27 -18.70 4.84
N ASP A 266 -25.47 -19.46 4.08
CA ASP A 266 -25.67 -20.88 3.84
C ASP A 266 -24.37 -21.68 4.07
N GLY A 267 -24.52 -22.98 4.37
CA GLY A 267 -23.42 -23.93 4.51
C GLY A 267 -22.78 -23.96 5.92
N PRO A 268 -21.53 -24.42 6.03
CA PRO A 268 -20.86 -24.63 7.33
C PRO A 268 -20.33 -23.31 7.92
N VAL A 269 -21.25 -22.49 8.45
CA VAL A 269 -20.96 -21.19 9.04
C VAL A 269 -21.11 -21.24 10.57
N LEU A 270 -20.05 -20.85 11.29
CA LEU A 270 -20.13 -20.53 12.70
C LEU A 270 -20.74 -19.12 12.84
N ALA A 271 -21.73 -18.98 13.70
CA ALA A 271 -22.47 -17.74 13.85
C ALA A 271 -22.66 -17.35 15.33
N TYR A 272 -22.57 -16.05 15.61
CA TYR A 272 -22.89 -15.46 16.91
C TYR A 272 -23.53 -14.10 16.70
N ASP A 273 -24.61 -13.80 17.38
CA ASP A 273 -25.29 -12.51 17.37
C ASP A 273 -25.64 -12.06 18.78
N ASP A 274 -25.33 -10.77 19.06
CA ASP A 274 -25.81 -10.04 20.23
C ASP A 274 -26.46 -8.73 19.77
N PRO A 275 -27.77 -8.71 19.49
CA PRO A 275 -28.46 -7.52 19.01
C PRO A 275 -28.39 -6.34 19.98
N ARG A 276 -28.27 -6.59 21.30
CA ARG A 276 -28.21 -5.53 22.32
C ARG A 276 -26.91 -4.73 22.22
N LYS A 277 -25.82 -5.38 21.80
CA LYS A 277 -24.50 -4.79 21.60
C LYS A 277 -24.22 -4.45 20.14
N ALA A 278 -25.18 -4.70 19.26
CA ALA A 278 -24.99 -4.61 17.81
C ALA A 278 -23.74 -5.38 17.32
N VAL A 279 -23.52 -6.56 17.89
CA VAL A 279 -22.41 -7.48 17.55
C VAL A 279 -22.96 -8.65 16.77
N GLY A 280 -22.33 -8.94 15.65
CA GLY A 280 -22.63 -10.12 14.84
C GLY A 280 -21.37 -10.69 14.24
N LYS A 281 -21.17 -12.00 14.31
CA LYS A 281 -19.95 -12.66 13.84
C LYS A 281 -20.31 -13.88 13.01
N ARG A 282 -19.59 -14.08 11.92
CA ARG A 282 -19.74 -15.21 10.99
C ARG A 282 -18.37 -15.68 10.55
N VAL A 283 -18.14 -16.99 10.57
CA VAL A 283 -16.93 -17.61 10.00
C VAL A 283 -17.33 -18.83 9.23
N ARG A 284 -17.08 -18.85 7.94
CA ARG A 284 -17.32 -20.00 7.05
C ARG A 284 -16.07 -20.88 7.00
N ILE A 285 -16.27 -22.18 7.17
CA ILE A 285 -15.20 -23.18 7.18
C ILE A 285 -15.55 -24.25 6.14
N GLU A 286 -14.69 -24.43 5.15
CA GLU A 286 -14.81 -25.45 4.11
C GLU A 286 -13.53 -26.25 4.03
N ASP A 287 -13.62 -27.56 3.95
CA ASP A 287 -12.48 -28.47 3.82
C ASP A 287 -11.37 -28.23 4.86
N GLY A 288 -11.77 -27.89 6.09
CA GLY A 288 -10.82 -27.66 7.20
C GLY A 288 -10.10 -26.31 7.15
N ARG A 289 -10.51 -25.36 6.32
CA ARG A 289 -9.93 -24.03 6.20
C ARG A 289 -11.00 -22.94 6.26
N ILE A 290 -10.59 -21.74 6.65
CA ILE A 290 -11.46 -20.56 6.64
C ILE A 290 -11.58 -20.06 5.20
N THR A 291 -12.81 -19.78 4.72
CA THR A 291 -13.05 -19.23 3.38
C THR A 291 -13.74 -17.87 3.41
N ALA A 292 -14.47 -17.55 4.48
CA ALA A 292 -15.04 -16.22 4.68
C ALA A 292 -15.14 -15.89 6.19
N ILE A 293 -15.02 -14.59 6.50
CA ILE A 293 -15.12 -14.03 7.84
C ILE A 293 -15.97 -12.76 7.77
N ARG A 294 -16.84 -12.54 8.76
CA ARG A 294 -17.44 -11.25 9.06
C ARG A 294 -17.51 -11.05 10.57
N LEU A 295 -16.83 -10.01 11.06
CA LEU A 295 -16.88 -9.54 12.44
C LEU A 295 -17.48 -8.14 12.43
N ALA A 296 -18.61 -7.94 13.06
CA ALA A 296 -19.35 -6.67 13.13
C ALA A 296 -19.57 -6.27 14.60
N GLY A 297 -19.36 -4.99 14.90
CA GLY A 297 -19.47 -4.42 16.25
C GLY A 297 -18.24 -4.69 17.12
N GLU A 298 -17.71 -5.90 17.11
CA GLU A 298 -16.51 -6.31 17.82
C GLU A 298 -15.59 -7.10 16.86
N THR A 299 -14.35 -6.64 16.68
CA THR A 299 -13.43 -7.13 15.65
C THR A 299 -12.06 -7.59 16.19
N ALA A 300 -11.92 -7.82 17.50
CA ALA A 300 -10.64 -8.18 18.12
C ALA A 300 -9.96 -9.39 17.49
N ALA A 301 -10.75 -10.37 17.04
CA ALA A 301 -10.24 -11.60 16.44
C ALA A 301 -9.75 -11.47 14.99
N ARG A 302 -9.87 -10.28 14.36
CA ARG A 302 -9.63 -10.08 12.93
C ARG A 302 -8.24 -10.52 12.46
N ASP A 303 -7.21 -10.19 13.22
CA ASP A 303 -5.82 -10.37 12.76
C ASP A 303 -5.40 -11.83 12.82
N TRP A 304 -5.72 -12.55 13.90
CA TRP A 304 -5.38 -13.96 13.97
C TRP A 304 -6.29 -14.86 13.12
N LEU A 305 -7.57 -14.51 12.93
CA LEU A 305 -8.42 -15.22 11.99
C LEU A 305 -7.93 -15.03 10.54
N LYS A 306 -7.49 -13.82 10.19
CA LYS A 306 -6.86 -13.54 8.89
C LYS A 306 -5.56 -14.34 8.72
N SER A 307 -4.75 -14.49 9.77
CA SER A 307 -3.53 -15.31 9.73
C SER A 307 -3.85 -16.78 9.49
N LEU A 308 -4.85 -17.34 10.19
CA LEU A 308 -5.30 -18.71 9.95
C LEU A 308 -5.82 -18.91 8.51
N TRP A 309 -6.54 -17.93 7.98
CA TRP A 309 -6.93 -17.96 6.57
C TRP A 309 -5.71 -17.94 5.64
N GLN A 310 -4.70 -17.12 5.89
CA GLN A 310 -3.46 -17.08 5.11
C GLN A 310 -2.69 -18.39 5.15
N GLU A 311 -2.71 -19.06 6.30
CA GLU A 311 -2.10 -20.38 6.55
C GLU A 311 -2.96 -21.54 6.01
N GLN A 312 -4.13 -21.25 5.46
CA GLN A 312 -5.09 -22.22 4.92
C GLN A 312 -5.50 -23.28 5.96
N ARG A 313 -5.76 -22.87 7.18
CA ARG A 313 -6.12 -23.75 8.30
C ARG A 313 -7.31 -23.23 9.10
N ALA A 314 -8.05 -24.16 9.70
CA ALA A 314 -9.08 -23.89 10.70
C ALA A 314 -9.01 -24.98 11.78
N ASP A 315 -8.02 -24.89 12.65
CA ASP A 315 -7.73 -25.89 13.66
C ASP A 315 -8.96 -26.20 14.51
N ALA A 316 -9.30 -27.47 14.64
CA ALA A 316 -10.51 -27.91 15.33
C ALA A 316 -10.55 -27.43 16.80
N GLU A 317 -9.41 -27.41 17.47
CA GLU A 317 -9.25 -26.92 18.84
C GLU A 317 -9.49 -25.41 18.98
N LEU A 318 -9.17 -24.62 17.94
CA LEU A 318 -9.35 -23.17 17.94
C LEU A 318 -10.75 -22.73 17.50
N ARG A 319 -11.51 -23.58 16.78
CA ARG A 319 -12.83 -23.21 16.23
C ARG A 319 -13.80 -22.67 17.26
N ARG A 320 -13.81 -23.19 18.49
CA ARG A 320 -14.66 -22.71 19.60
C ARG A 320 -14.37 -21.26 20.01
N TRP A 321 -13.20 -20.73 19.63
CA TRP A 321 -12.76 -19.39 19.97
C TRP A 321 -12.90 -18.38 18.81
N PHE A 322 -13.22 -18.83 17.58
CA PHE A 322 -13.30 -17.97 16.40
C PHE A 322 -14.27 -16.79 16.56
N LEU A 323 -15.30 -16.95 17.36
CA LEU A 323 -16.30 -15.91 17.63
C LEU A 323 -16.06 -15.18 18.96
N ALA A 324 -15.04 -15.56 19.73
CA ALA A 324 -14.70 -14.93 20.99
C ALA A 324 -14.04 -13.55 20.77
N PRO A 325 -14.19 -12.60 21.71
CA PRO A 325 -13.58 -11.27 21.60
C PRO A 325 -12.10 -11.30 22.04
N LEU A 326 -11.31 -12.14 21.41
CA LEU A 326 -9.90 -12.36 21.73
C LEU A 326 -9.02 -11.81 20.61
N SER A 327 -8.08 -10.93 20.96
CA SER A 327 -7.08 -10.40 20.02
C SER A 327 -5.97 -11.39 19.68
N THR A 328 -5.80 -12.43 20.51
CA THR A 328 -4.84 -13.53 20.31
C THR A 328 -5.51 -14.87 20.54
N PRO A 329 -5.15 -15.94 19.83
CA PRO A 329 -5.70 -17.25 20.07
C PRO A 329 -5.23 -17.79 21.43
N PRO A 330 -6.08 -18.58 22.14
CA PRO A 330 -5.69 -19.20 23.39
C PRO A 330 -4.46 -20.11 23.23
N GLY A 331 -3.54 -20.03 24.19
CA GLY A 331 -2.32 -20.86 24.22
C GLY A 331 -1.15 -20.33 23.42
N SER A 332 -1.29 -19.22 22.71
CA SER A 332 -0.16 -18.55 22.04
C SER A 332 0.34 -17.37 22.87
N ALA A 333 1.65 -17.31 23.10
CA ALA A 333 2.31 -16.17 23.75
C ALA A 333 2.44 -14.95 22.83
N GLU A 334 2.27 -15.15 21.52
CA GLU A 334 2.39 -14.11 20.50
C GLU A 334 1.09 -13.99 19.71
N ALA A 335 0.74 -12.75 19.34
CA ALA A 335 -0.34 -12.51 18.40
C ALA A 335 -0.02 -13.17 17.05
N PRO A 336 -0.96 -13.95 16.44
CA PRO A 336 -0.81 -14.42 15.07
C PRO A 336 -0.64 -13.20 14.14
N GLY A 337 0.30 -13.28 13.24
CA GLY A 337 0.75 -12.13 12.45
C GLY A 337 2.04 -11.51 12.99
N SER A 338 2.71 -12.15 13.97
CA SER A 338 4.04 -11.79 14.49
C SER A 338 5.13 -11.72 13.40
N GLY A 339 4.84 -12.18 12.19
CA GLY A 339 5.68 -11.95 11.00
C GLY A 339 5.98 -10.49 10.72
N GLY A 340 5.17 -9.57 11.24
CA GLY A 340 5.28 -8.15 10.93
C GLY A 340 4.88 -7.82 9.48
N LYS A 341 4.98 -6.55 9.12
CA LYS A 341 4.68 -6.05 7.76
C LYS A 341 5.47 -6.80 6.69
N THR A 342 4.82 -7.18 5.59
CA THR A 342 5.48 -7.77 4.42
C THR A 342 6.43 -6.75 3.79
N VAL A 343 7.71 -7.09 3.67
CA VAL A 343 8.73 -6.29 2.99
C VAL A 343 8.94 -6.77 1.56
N CYS A 344 9.00 -8.07 1.34
CA CYS A 344 9.12 -8.61 -0.01
C CYS A 344 7.82 -9.28 -0.47
N SER A 345 7.02 -8.58 -1.28
CA SER A 345 5.75 -9.11 -1.79
C SER A 345 5.94 -10.27 -2.77
N CYS A 346 7.05 -10.32 -3.53
CA CYS A 346 7.34 -11.41 -4.46
C CYS A 346 7.60 -12.75 -3.76
N MET A 347 8.35 -12.72 -2.65
CA MET A 347 8.77 -13.90 -1.89
C MET A 347 8.03 -14.05 -0.55
N ASN A 348 7.06 -13.17 -0.27
CA ASN A 348 6.28 -13.14 0.98
C ASN A 348 7.16 -13.10 2.23
N VAL A 349 8.20 -12.25 2.23
CA VAL A 349 9.12 -12.13 3.37
C VAL A 349 8.75 -10.94 4.23
N SER A 350 8.52 -11.20 5.51
CA SER A 350 8.16 -10.19 6.49
C SER A 350 9.37 -9.41 7.00
N ARG A 351 9.10 -8.25 7.60
CA ARG A 351 10.11 -7.43 8.28
C ARG A 351 10.78 -8.20 9.41
N ASN A 352 10.02 -8.96 10.19
CA ASN A 352 10.55 -9.73 11.32
C ASN A 352 11.50 -10.83 10.85
N ALA A 353 11.17 -11.55 9.77
CA ALA A 353 12.06 -12.56 9.19
C ALA A 353 13.38 -11.93 8.71
N ILE A 354 13.32 -10.76 8.08
CA ILE A 354 14.52 -10.02 7.66
C ILE A 354 15.33 -9.58 8.88
N CYS A 355 14.70 -8.98 9.89
CA CYS A 355 15.37 -8.55 11.12
C CYS A 355 16.02 -9.73 11.87
N ALA A 356 15.34 -10.90 11.93
CA ALA A 356 15.92 -12.10 12.49
C ALA A 356 17.15 -12.59 11.71
N GLY A 357 17.13 -12.54 10.38
CA GLY A 357 18.29 -12.81 9.53
C GLY A 357 19.45 -11.85 9.78
N ILE A 358 19.16 -10.54 9.87
CA ILE A 358 20.15 -9.52 10.23
C ILE A 358 20.74 -9.79 11.62
N GLY A 359 19.92 -10.16 12.60
CA GLY A 359 20.37 -10.53 13.96
C GLY A 359 21.31 -11.75 13.99
N ARG A 360 21.22 -12.63 13.00
CA ARG A 360 22.19 -13.75 12.80
C ARG A 360 23.43 -13.35 12.00
N GLY A 361 23.56 -12.08 11.62
CA GLY A 361 24.71 -11.56 10.90
C GLY A 361 24.60 -11.66 9.36
N LEU A 362 23.41 -11.92 8.80
CA LEU A 362 23.23 -11.96 7.35
C LEU A 362 23.30 -10.53 6.78
N ASP A 363 24.09 -10.38 5.74
CA ASP A 363 24.10 -9.19 4.87
C ASP A 363 23.01 -9.30 3.78
N LEU A 364 22.97 -8.35 2.86
CA LEU A 364 22.01 -8.36 1.75
C LEU A 364 22.13 -9.62 0.88
N ALA A 365 23.33 -10.13 0.67
CA ALA A 365 23.55 -11.33 -0.15
C ALA A 365 23.04 -12.59 0.58
N GLY A 366 23.33 -12.72 1.87
CA GLY A 366 22.82 -13.80 2.71
C GLY A 366 21.29 -13.79 2.82
N LEU A 367 20.67 -12.61 3.01
CA LEU A 367 19.21 -12.46 3.02
C LEU A 367 18.57 -12.84 1.68
N LYS A 368 19.20 -12.51 0.55
CA LYS A 368 18.73 -12.96 -0.78
C LYS A 368 18.82 -14.48 -0.94
N GLN A 369 19.90 -15.06 -0.48
CA GLN A 369 20.13 -16.51 -0.60
C GLN A 369 19.19 -17.31 0.32
N GLU A 370 19.04 -16.91 1.59
CA GLU A 370 18.27 -17.67 2.58
C GLU A 370 16.77 -17.41 2.47
N LEU A 371 16.36 -16.15 2.34
CA LEU A 371 14.94 -15.75 2.35
C LEU A 371 14.38 -15.46 0.93
N GLY A 372 15.21 -15.38 -0.08
CA GLY A 372 14.81 -15.03 -1.44
C GLY A 372 14.41 -13.56 -1.63
N CYS A 373 14.41 -12.73 -0.57
CA CYS A 373 14.00 -11.34 -0.69
C CYS A 373 14.99 -10.52 -1.53
N GLY A 374 14.47 -9.71 -2.46
CA GLY A 374 15.28 -8.92 -3.39
C GLY A 374 15.87 -9.70 -4.57
N SER A 375 15.52 -11.00 -4.73
CA SER A 375 16.02 -11.84 -5.83
C SER A 375 15.19 -11.74 -7.10
N GLN A 376 13.94 -11.29 -7.04
CA GLN A 376 13.03 -11.17 -8.18
C GLN A 376 13.01 -9.73 -8.72
N CYS A 377 12.00 -8.92 -8.38
CA CYS A 377 11.83 -7.56 -8.88
C CYS A 377 12.80 -6.53 -8.27
N GLY A 378 13.43 -6.84 -7.14
CA GLY A 378 14.37 -5.96 -6.43
C GLY A 378 13.76 -4.76 -5.72
N SER A 379 12.44 -4.51 -5.81
CA SER A 379 11.78 -3.32 -5.26
C SER A 379 11.90 -3.20 -3.72
N CYS A 380 12.06 -4.32 -3.02
CA CYS A 380 12.26 -4.34 -1.56
C CYS A 380 13.71 -4.02 -1.12
N VAL A 381 14.69 -4.04 -2.03
CA VAL A 381 16.12 -3.86 -1.69
C VAL A 381 16.42 -2.54 -0.97
N PRO A 382 15.85 -1.38 -1.36
CA PRO A 382 16.06 -0.14 -0.60
C PRO A 382 15.60 -0.23 0.87
N GLU A 383 14.45 -0.84 1.13
CA GLU A 383 13.93 -1.03 2.48
C GLU A 383 14.78 -2.02 3.29
N ILE A 384 15.25 -3.11 2.67
CA ILE A 384 16.19 -4.07 3.30
C ILE A 384 17.49 -3.38 3.68
N LYS A 385 18.05 -2.53 2.81
CA LYS A 385 19.26 -1.75 3.11
C LYS A 385 19.05 -0.78 4.29
N GLN A 386 17.87 -0.17 4.41
CA GLN A 386 17.54 0.66 5.56
C GLN A 386 17.48 -0.14 6.87
N LEU A 387 16.94 -1.37 6.83
CA LEU A 387 16.94 -2.27 7.97
C LEU A 387 18.35 -2.70 8.38
N LEU A 388 19.22 -3.00 7.41
CA LEU A 388 20.63 -3.32 7.64
C LEU A 388 21.43 -2.16 8.23
N ALA A 389 21.06 -0.92 7.89
CA ALA A 389 21.75 0.28 8.38
C ALA A 389 21.32 0.70 9.81
N LYS A 390 20.20 0.17 10.33
CA LYS A 390 19.73 0.49 11.70
C LYS A 390 20.46 -0.39 12.73
N PRO A 391 20.96 0.18 13.84
CA PRO A 391 21.56 -0.62 14.90
C PRO A 391 20.49 -1.57 15.50
N ILE A 392 20.88 -2.81 15.75
CA ILE A 392 20.03 -3.95 16.18
C ILE A 392 19.34 -3.73 17.55
N SER A 393 19.72 -2.69 18.30
CA SER A 393 19.35 -2.51 19.70
C SER A 393 17.93 -1.97 20.00
N ALA A 394 17.03 -1.81 19.00
CA ALA A 394 15.75 -1.12 19.23
C ALA A 394 14.48 -1.86 18.77
N THR A 395 14.50 -3.14 18.39
CA THR A 395 13.37 -3.70 17.62
C THR A 395 12.80 -5.03 18.10
N VAL A 396 13.05 -5.45 19.34
CA VAL A 396 12.43 -6.69 19.89
C VAL A 396 11.23 -6.39 20.80
N ASN A 397 10.96 -5.14 21.17
CA ASN A 397 9.81 -4.76 22.00
C ASN A 397 9.14 -3.49 21.47
N ALA A 398 8.34 -3.60 20.41
CA ALA A 398 7.32 -2.60 20.09
C ALA A 398 6.20 -3.26 19.25
#